data_9658a473410802818a6b627b3318df35
#
_entry.id   9658a473410802818a6b627b3318df35
#
_cell.length_a   1.000
_cell.length_b   1.000
_cell.length_c   1.000
_cell.angle_alpha   90.00
_cell.angle_beta   90.00
_cell.angle_gamma   90.00
#
_symmetry.space_group_name_H-M   'P 1'
#
loop_
_entity.id
_entity.type
_entity.pdbx_description
1 polymer ?
#
loop_
_entity_poly.entity_id
_entity_poly.type
_entity_poly.pdbx_seq_one_letter_code
_entity_poly.pdbx_strand_id
1 'polypeptide(L)'
;MSFTFGIMTTELTPRAKRLLLLAILLACIVPFAPLANPQLRHLRQVRNHIARIGPEWERFRAEHPGFDQVTLFGYTDGDGMFGAHGYIATDEQVTELRKFMESTAPPRPVYVGAVHVLGAELYEPQKKADIIARKMRDDAKP
;
A
#
# COMPACT_ATOMS: atom_id res chain seq x y z
N MET A 1 -4.81 -10.07 62.17
CA MET A 1 -5.65 -9.09 61.45
C MET A 1 -5.99 -9.70 60.08
N SER A 2 -7.23 -10.21 60.00
CA SER A 2 -7.72 -10.87 58.76
C SER A 2 -8.52 -9.87 57.96
N PHE A 3 -8.02 -9.48 56.79
CA PHE A 3 -8.73 -8.64 55.82
C PHE A 3 -9.68 -9.51 55.01
N THR A 4 -10.97 -9.45 55.30
CA THR A 4 -12.01 -10.06 54.48
C THR A 4 -12.37 -9.10 53.35
N PHE A 5 -11.92 -9.43 52.13
CA PHE A 5 -12.34 -8.70 50.91
C PHE A 5 -13.78 -9.12 50.62
N GLY A 6 -14.76 -8.27 51.01
CA GLY A 6 -16.13 -8.41 50.60
C GLY A 6 -16.27 -8.11 49.10
N ILE A 7 -16.39 -9.14 48.28
CA ILE A 7 -16.76 -9.00 46.86
C ILE A 7 -18.24 -8.59 46.85
N MET A 8 -18.51 -7.29 46.67
CA MET A 8 -19.84 -6.78 46.36
C MET A 8 -20.24 -7.32 44.97
N THR A 9 -20.95 -8.45 44.95
CA THR A 9 -21.65 -8.91 43.73
C THR A 9 -22.83 -8.00 43.50
N THR A 10 -22.65 -6.87 42.84
CA THR A 10 -23.75 -6.05 42.33
C THR A 10 -24.46 -6.86 41.24
N GLU A 11 -25.66 -7.37 41.57
CA GLU A 11 -26.52 -8.06 40.61
C GLU A 11 -26.88 -7.08 39.48
N LEU A 12 -26.24 -7.23 38.31
CA LEU A 12 -26.55 -6.46 37.12
C LEU A 12 -28.04 -6.71 36.72
N THR A 13 -28.76 -5.63 36.50
CA THR A 13 -30.13 -5.71 35.99
C THR A 13 -30.16 -6.47 34.65
N PRO A 14 -31.26 -7.15 34.29
CA PRO A 14 -31.35 -7.90 33.03
C PRO A 14 -31.08 -7.05 31.79
N ARG A 15 -31.36 -5.74 31.86
CA ARG A 15 -30.99 -4.78 30.80
C ARG A 15 -29.46 -4.55 30.72
N ALA A 16 -28.81 -4.41 31.86
CA ALA A 16 -27.36 -4.23 31.93
C ALA A 16 -26.59 -5.50 31.45
N LYS A 17 -27.08 -6.70 31.76
CA LYS A 17 -26.55 -7.97 31.26
C LYS A 17 -26.62 -8.06 29.73
N ARG A 18 -27.76 -7.65 29.13
CA ARG A 18 -27.94 -7.63 27.66
C ARG A 18 -26.99 -6.62 26.99
N LEU A 19 -26.86 -5.41 27.56
CA LEU A 19 -25.95 -4.41 27.05
C LEU A 19 -24.49 -4.85 27.14
N LEU A 20 -24.08 -5.49 28.23
CA LEU A 20 -22.74 -6.04 28.41
C LEU A 20 -22.45 -7.15 27.40
N LEU A 21 -23.40 -8.08 27.19
CA LEU A 21 -23.24 -9.12 26.16
C LEU A 21 -23.12 -8.53 24.75
N LEU A 22 -23.90 -7.50 24.43
CA LEU A 22 -23.86 -6.82 23.14
C LEU A 22 -22.54 -6.08 22.94
N ALA A 23 -22.00 -5.46 24.00
CA ALA A 23 -20.70 -4.80 23.98
C ALA A 23 -19.56 -5.81 23.79
N ILE A 24 -19.60 -6.97 24.45
CA ILE A 24 -18.64 -8.05 24.29
C ILE A 24 -18.70 -8.61 22.86
N LEU A 25 -19.90 -8.84 22.34
CA LEU A 25 -20.11 -9.33 20.97
C LEU A 25 -19.55 -8.34 19.94
N LEU A 26 -19.84 -7.06 20.09
CA LEU A 26 -19.28 -6.00 19.27
C LEU A 26 -17.75 -5.94 19.38
N ALA A 27 -17.19 -6.01 20.58
CA ALA A 27 -15.74 -6.01 20.80
C ALA A 27 -15.05 -7.24 20.17
N CYS A 28 -15.74 -8.37 20.06
CA CYS A 28 -15.24 -9.55 19.35
C CYS A 28 -15.35 -9.44 17.83
N ILE A 29 -16.38 -8.76 17.29
CA ILE A 29 -16.62 -8.66 15.84
C ILE A 29 -15.80 -7.54 15.20
N VAL A 30 -15.63 -6.40 15.88
CA VAL A 30 -14.91 -5.22 15.37
C VAL A 30 -13.47 -5.54 14.88
N PRO A 31 -12.65 -6.32 15.60
CA PRO A 31 -11.30 -6.65 15.10
C PRO A 31 -11.29 -7.55 13.86
N PHE A 32 -12.40 -8.25 13.57
CA PHE A 32 -12.51 -9.11 12.37
C PHE A 32 -13.09 -8.39 11.16
N ALA A 33 -13.74 -7.23 11.34
CA ALA A 33 -14.32 -6.46 10.25
C ALA A 33 -13.33 -6.11 9.13
N PRO A 34 -12.09 -5.65 9.41
CA PRO A 34 -11.10 -5.39 8.36
C PRO A 34 -10.59 -6.67 7.66
N LEU A 35 -10.67 -7.83 8.33
CA LEU A 35 -10.31 -9.12 7.73
C LEU A 35 -11.37 -9.63 6.74
N ALA A 36 -12.61 -9.16 6.87
CA ALA A 36 -13.71 -9.52 5.98
C ALA A 36 -13.73 -8.68 4.69
N ASN A 37 -13.02 -7.54 4.65
CA ASN A 37 -12.96 -6.71 3.46
C ASN A 37 -11.93 -7.27 2.46
N PRO A 38 -12.35 -7.79 1.29
CA PRO A 38 -11.44 -8.37 0.30
C PRO A 38 -10.40 -7.35 -0.22
N GLN A 39 -10.76 -6.08 -0.37
CA GLN A 39 -9.85 -5.02 -0.82
C GLN A 39 -8.69 -4.82 0.16
N LEU A 40 -8.96 -4.83 1.47
CA LEU A 40 -7.91 -4.72 2.49
C LEU A 40 -6.99 -5.94 2.53
N ARG A 41 -7.53 -7.13 2.25
CA ARG A 41 -6.70 -8.35 2.12
C ARG A 41 -5.75 -8.24 0.93
N HIS A 42 -6.26 -7.80 -0.23
CA HIS A 42 -5.48 -7.61 -1.44
C HIS A 42 -4.38 -6.56 -1.25
N LEU A 43 -4.72 -5.42 -0.66
CA LEU A 43 -3.75 -4.39 -0.34
C LEU A 43 -2.64 -4.89 0.62
N ARG A 44 -3.02 -5.68 1.64
CA ARG A 44 -2.05 -6.29 2.56
C ARG A 44 -1.12 -7.27 1.83
N GLN A 45 -1.66 -8.10 0.93
CA GLN A 45 -0.85 -9.02 0.12
C GLN A 45 0.18 -8.26 -0.73
N VAL A 46 -0.25 -7.21 -1.44
CA VAL A 46 0.65 -6.39 -2.26
C VAL A 46 1.68 -5.67 -1.39
N ARG A 47 1.29 -5.10 -0.26
CA ARG A 47 2.23 -4.43 0.67
C ARG A 47 3.28 -5.39 1.21
N ASN A 48 2.88 -6.60 1.61
CA ASN A 48 3.81 -7.63 2.06
C ASN A 48 4.76 -8.08 0.93
N HIS A 49 4.23 -8.16 -0.30
CA HIS A 49 5.05 -8.47 -1.46
C HIS A 49 6.10 -7.38 -1.72
N ILE A 50 5.71 -6.10 -1.72
CA ILE A 50 6.63 -4.96 -1.87
C ILE A 50 7.72 -5.00 -0.79
N ALA A 51 7.35 -5.24 0.46
CA ALA A 51 8.33 -5.37 1.54
C ALA A 51 9.31 -6.53 1.32
N ARG A 52 8.84 -7.65 0.80
CA ARG A 52 9.66 -8.82 0.49
C ARG A 52 10.67 -8.55 -0.63
N ILE A 53 10.24 -7.91 -1.71
CA ILE A 53 11.09 -7.62 -2.88
C ILE A 53 11.93 -6.36 -2.72
N GLY A 54 11.81 -5.64 -1.61
CA GLY A 54 12.53 -4.39 -1.37
C GLY A 54 14.02 -4.45 -1.71
N PRO A 55 14.79 -5.46 -1.22
CA PRO A 55 16.20 -5.60 -1.55
C PRO A 55 16.47 -5.84 -3.04
N GLU A 56 15.59 -6.58 -3.73
CA GLU A 56 15.70 -6.84 -5.18
C GLU A 56 15.39 -5.56 -5.97
N TRP A 57 14.39 -4.80 -5.53
CA TRP A 57 14.05 -3.51 -6.12
C TRP A 57 15.18 -2.50 -6.00
N GLU A 58 15.80 -2.37 -4.83
CA GLU A 58 16.93 -1.46 -4.65
C GLU A 58 18.14 -1.87 -5.50
N ARG A 59 18.42 -3.16 -5.67
CA ARG A 59 19.44 -3.65 -6.57
C ARG A 59 19.10 -3.31 -8.02
N PHE A 60 17.87 -3.59 -8.46
CA PHE A 60 17.40 -3.27 -9.80
C PHE A 60 17.56 -1.77 -10.10
N ARG A 61 17.19 -0.89 -9.17
CA ARG A 61 17.38 0.56 -9.32
C ARG A 61 18.85 0.97 -9.40
N ALA A 62 19.71 0.35 -8.63
CA ALA A 62 21.15 0.63 -8.65
C ALA A 62 21.81 0.24 -10.00
N GLU A 63 21.35 -0.87 -10.59
CA GLU A 63 21.80 -1.34 -11.90
C GLU A 63 21.18 -0.53 -13.06
N HIS A 64 20.01 0.06 -12.84
CA HIS A 64 19.22 0.78 -13.84
C HIS A 64 18.86 2.19 -13.34
N PRO A 65 19.78 3.18 -13.42
CA PRO A 65 19.57 4.52 -12.82
C PRO A 65 18.38 5.29 -13.40
N GLY A 66 17.77 4.80 -14.48
CA GLY A 66 16.52 5.35 -15.04
C GLY A 66 15.30 5.20 -14.15
N PHE A 67 15.34 4.37 -13.11
CA PHE A 67 14.20 4.07 -12.22
C PHE A 67 14.30 4.74 -10.84
N ASP A 68 15.20 5.68 -10.65
CA ASP A 68 15.38 6.39 -9.38
C ASP A 68 14.13 7.17 -8.92
N GLN A 69 13.28 7.59 -9.87
CA GLN A 69 12.04 8.31 -9.63
C GLN A 69 10.79 7.41 -9.63
N VAL A 70 10.97 6.09 -9.65
CA VAL A 70 9.85 5.14 -9.64
C VAL A 70 9.66 4.58 -8.25
N THR A 71 8.41 4.53 -7.83
CA THR A 71 7.98 3.96 -6.54
C THR A 71 6.97 2.85 -6.77
N LEU A 72 7.15 1.71 -6.07
CA LEU A 72 6.21 0.60 -6.07
C LEU A 72 5.12 0.82 -5.04
N PHE A 73 3.87 0.48 -5.37
CA PHE A 73 2.74 0.65 -4.47
C PHE A 73 1.62 -0.38 -4.73
N GLY A 74 0.68 -0.46 -3.78
CA GLY A 74 -0.54 -1.24 -3.93
C GLY A 74 -1.71 -0.35 -4.28
N TYR A 75 -2.40 -0.66 -5.38
CA TYR A 75 -3.65 0.02 -5.76
C TYR A 75 -4.81 -0.48 -4.90
N THR A 76 -5.69 0.45 -4.49
CA THR A 76 -6.91 0.13 -3.73
C THR A 76 -8.13 -0.05 -4.63
N ASP A 77 -8.07 0.47 -5.85
CA ASP A 77 -9.18 0.42 -6.80
C ASP A 77 -9.25 -0.95 -7.49
N GLY A 78 -10.47 -1.43 -7.69
CA GLY A 78 -10.71 -2.74 -8.29
C GLY A 78 -10.27 -3.91 -7.39
N ASP A 79 -9.68 -4.93 -8.00
CA ASP A 79 -9.24 -6.17 -7.32
C ASP A 79 -7.89 -6.04 -6.60
N GLY A 80 -7.39 -4.83 -6.42
CA GLY A 80 -6.07 -4.55 -5.85
C GLY A 80 -4.95 -4.96 -6.80
N MET A 81 -4.23 -4.00 -7.36
CA MET A 81 -3.13 -4.25 -8.28
C MET A 81 -1.79 -3.94 -7.63
N PHE A 82 -0.73 -4.61 -8.08
CA PHE A 82 0.65 -4.25 -7.78
C PHE A 82 1.11 -3.21 -8.79
N GLY A 83 1.28 -1.97 -8.36
CA GLY A 83 1.52 -0.82 -9.23
C GLY A 83 2.90 -0.20 -9.08
N ALA A 84 3.26 0.56 -10.11
CA ALA A 84 4.37 1.50 -10.08
C ALA A 84 3.88 2.87 -10.52
N HIS A 85 4.41 3.92 -9.90
CA HIS A 85 4.21 5.30 -10.35
C HIS A 85 5.53 6.04 -10.35
N GLY A 86 5.60 7.11 -11.13
CA GLY A 86 6.80 7.94 -11.25
C GLY A 86 7.10 8.33 -12.68
N TYR A 87 8.37 8.65 -12.92
CA TYR A 87 8.81 9.17 -14.20
C TYR A 87 9.99 8.36 -14.71
N ILE A 88 9.98 8.04 -15.99
CA ILE A 88 11.05 7.34 -16.72
C ILE A 88 11.29 8.01 -18.08
N ALA A 89 12.38 7.66 -18.73
CA ALA A 89 12.78 8.33 -19.97
C ALA A 89 12.10 7.76 -21.21
N THR A 90 11.92 6.42 -21.29
CA THR A 90 11.49 5.75 -22.53
C THR A 90 10.43 4.67 -22.30
N ASP A 91 9.71 4.30 -23.36
CA ASP A 91 8.74 3.21 -23.34
C ASP A 91 9.40 1.83 -23.16
N GLU A 92 10.66 1.68 -23.59
CA GLU A 92 11.41 0.46 -23.34
C GLU A 92 11.62 0.24 -21.85
N GLN A 93 11.87 1.32 -21.10
CA GLN A 93 11.98 1.25 -19.64
C GLN A 93 10.63 0.87 -18.98
N VAL A 94 9.47 1.30 -19.53
CA VAL A 94 8.16 0.80 -19.04
C VAL A 94 8.09 -0.72 -19.18
N THR A 95 8.53 -1.22 -20.33
CA THR A 95 8.53 -2.65 -20.62
C THR A 95 9.48 -3.41 -19.70
N GLU A 96 10.65 -2.88 -19.44
CA GLU A 96 11.65 -3.42 -18.52
C GLU A 96 11.13 -3.45 -17.07
N LEU A 97 10.54 -2.34 -16.60
CA LEU A 97 9.91 -2.25 -15.29
C LEU A 97 8.80 -3.30 -15.13
N ARG A 98 7.94 -3.44 -16.14
CA ARG A 98 6.89 -4.46 -16.14
C ARG A 98 7.46 -5.86 -16.03
N LYS A 99 8.49 -6.20 -16.82
CA LYS A 99 9.17 -7.50 -16.76
C LYS A 99 9.76 -7.77 -15.38
N PHE A 100 10.43 -6.77 -14.79
CA PHE A 100 10.94 -6.87 -13.43
C PHE A 100 9.81 -7.17 -12.45
N MET A 101 8.74 -6.37 -12.45
CA MET A 101 7.61 -6.55 -11.54
C MET A 101 6.95 -7.93 -11.68
N GLU A 102 6.76 -8.41 -12.92
CA GLU A 102 6.19 -9.74 -13.21
C GLU A 102 7.12 -10.87 -12.76
N SER A 103 8.44 -10.71 -12.90
CA SER A 103 9.43 -11.72 -12.48
C SER A 103 9.44 -11.97 -10.98
N THR A 104 8.97 -11.01 -10.17
CA THR A 104 8.88 -11.15 -8.70
C THR A 104 7.73 -12.04 -8.25
N ALA A 105 6.96 -12.64 -9.16
CA ALA A 105 5.76 -13.45 -8.89
C ALA A 105 4.76 -12.71 -7.97
N PRO A 106 4.20 -11.58 -8.42
CA PRO A 106 3.32 -10.76 -7.62
C PRO A 106 1.98 -11.48 -7.33
N PRO A 107 1.38 -11.27 -6.16
CA PRO A 107 0.10 -11.88 -5.80
C PRO A 107 -1.09 -11.29 -6.55
N ARG A 108 -0.87 -10.21 -7.33
CA ARG A 108 -1.90 -9.46 -8.07
C ARG A 108 -1.35 -8.97 -9.40
N PRO A 109 -2.24 -8.67 -10.37
CA PRO A 109 -1.83 -8.14 -11.67
C PRO A 109 -0.95 -6.90 -11.54
N VAL A 110 0.04 -6.80 -12.43
CA VAL A 110 0.96 -5.66 -12.50
C VAL A 110 0.31 -4.50 -13.24
N TYR A 111 0.43 -3.29 -12.68
CA TYR A 111 -0.05 -2.05 -13.27
C TYR A 111 1.06 -1.00 -13.36
N VAL A 112 1.40 -0.59 -14.57
CA VAL A 112 2.40 0.45 -14.84
C VAL A 112 1.80 1.70 -15.51
N GLY A 113 0.48 1.81 -15.57
CA GLY A 113 -0.21 2.93 -16.24
C GLY A 113 -0.07 4.28 -15.50
N ALA A 114 0.43 4.28 -14.27
CA ALA A 114 0.75 5.50 -13.52
C ALA A 114 2.23 5.95 -13.68
N VAL A 115 2.98 5.28 -14.55
CA VAL A 115 4.34 5.66 -14.91
C VAL A 115 4.30 6.58 -16.12
N HIS A 116 4.92 7.76 -16.01
CA HIS A 116 4.94 8.76 -17.07
C HIS A 116 6.26 8.72 -17.82
N VAL A 117 6.19 8.62 -19.15
CA VAL A 117 7.36 8.67 -20.04
C VAL A 117 7.65 10.13 -20.38
N LEU A 118 8.86 10.59 -20.10
CA LEU A 118 9.28 11.98 -20.33
C LEU A 118 9.94 12.22 -21.70
N GLY A 119 10.40 11.15 -22.36
CA GLY A 119 11.23 11.21 -23.56
C GLY A 119 12.72 11.30 -23.24
N ALA A 120 13.55 10.68 -24.10
CA ALA A 120 15.00 10.57 -23.90
C ALA A 120 15.73 11.94 -23.89
N GLU A 121 15.19 12.93 -24.59
CA GLU A 121 15.77 14.27 -24.69
C GLU A 121 15.77 15.05 -23.37
N LEU A 122 14.95 14.61 -22.40
CA LEU A 122 14.73 15.27 -21.12
C LEU A 122 15.51 14.62 -19.97
N TYR A 123 16.35 13.64 -20.28
CA TYR A 123 17.07 12.83 -19.29
C TYR A 123 18.41 13.44 -18.81
N GLU A 124 18.65 14.73 -19.04
CA GLU A 124 19.72 15.42 -18.31
C GLU A 124 19.26 15.63 -16.85
N PRO A 125 20.05 15.24 -15.83
CA PRO A 125 19.61 15.24 -14.41
C PRO A 125 19.04 16.58 -13.93
N GLN A 126 19.58 17.71 -14.41
CA GLN A 126 19.09 19.04 -14.06
C GLN A 126 17.78 19.40 -14.74
N LYS A 127 17.62 19.09 -16.04
CA LYS A 127 16.36 19.30 -16.78
C LYS A 127 15.26 18.39 -16.28
N LYS A 128 15.61 17.16 -15.88
CA LYS A 128 14.67 16.18 -15.29
C LYS A 128 14.04 16.73 -14.01
N ALA A 129 14.81 17.29 -13.09
CA ALA A 129 14.30 17.86 -11.85
C ALA A 129 13.32 19.02 -12.12
N ASP A 130 13.63 19.90 -13.05
CA ASP A 130 12.78 21.05 -13.42
C ASP A 130 11.48 20.62 -14.07
N ILE A 131 11.51 19.60 -14.92
CA ILE A 131 10.32 19.05 -15.59
C ILE A 131 9.41 18.34 -14.62
N ILE A 132 9.97 17.50 -13.73
CA ILE A 132 9.23 16.84 -12.66
C ILE A 132 8.56 17.89 -11.76
N ALA A 133 9.29 18.92 -11.33
CA ALA A 133 8.76 20.01 -10.52
C ALA A 133 7.68 20.82 -11.22
N ARG A 134 7.78 21.01 -12.55
CA ARG A 134 6.76 21.69 -13.35
C ARG A 134 5.51 20.84 -13.49
N LYS A 135 5.66 19.58 -13.80
CA LYS A 135 4.54 18.64 -13.96
C LYS A 135 3.79 18.43 -12.64
N MET A 136 4.49 18.24 -11.52
CA MET A 136 3.87 18.18 -10.21
C MET A 136 3.07 19.44 -9.85
N ARG A 137 3.50 20.64 -10.32
CA ARG A 137 2.74 21.88 -10.16
C ARG A 137 1.50 21.94 -11.02
N ASP A 138 1.56 21.41 -12.24
CA ASP A 138 0.43 21.39 -13.15
C ASP A 138 -0.64 20.39 -12.71
N ASP A 139 -0.23 19.23 -12.20
CA ASP A 139 -1.12 18.19 -11.65
C ASP A 139 -1.74 18.59 -10.29
N ALA A 140 -1.16 19.55 -9.58
CA ALA A 140 -1.67 20.07 -8.29
C ALA A 140 -2.66 21.26 -8.45
N LYS A 141 -2.94 21.70 -9.66
CA LYS A 141 -3.99 22.70 -9.91
C LYS A 141 -5.35 22.02 -9.95
N PRO A 142 -6.32 22.53 -9.13
CA PRO A 142 -7.69 22.02 -9.10
C PRO A 142 -8.42 22.24 -10.41
#